data_6dde170356cdb6311335be9c06bba6d7
#
_entry.id   6dde170356cdb6311335be9c06bba6d7
#
_cell.length_a   1.000
_cell.length_b   1.000
_cell.length_c   1.000
_cell.angle_alpha   90.00
_cell.angle_beta   90.00
_cell.angle_gamma   90.00
#
_symmetry.space_group_name_H-M   'P 1'
#
loop_
_entity.id
_entity.type
_entity.pdbx_description
1 polymer ?
#
loop_
_entity_poly.entity_id
_entity_poly.type
_entity_poly.pdbx_seq_one_letter_code
_entity_poly.pdbx_strand_id
1 'polypeptide(L)'
;MQNMIAYAGTELRTFLELPFSEVDSLVLAQLSYEKFERLPKGLFDCANPVTIAELNKAELFHDLFTGVRDEPDNRALFAALAASPRFREIRICAVESRFVPEQAQQFFSMTCMLPDGSLYLAYRGTDSTLVGWKEDVNMAFLTVPSQQESARYLSRMAARFPAARLRVGGHSKGGNLAV
;
A
#
# COMPACT_ATOMS: atom_id res chain seq x y z
N MET A 1 15.68 -3.30 19.19
CA MET A 1 14.78 -2.40 18.41
C MET A 1 13.72 -3.26 17.76
N GLN A 2 12.45 -2.98 17.96
CA GLN A 2 11.37 -3.75 17.38
C GLN A 2 11.24 -3.35 15.89
N ASN A 3 11.28 -4.33 14.98
CA ASN A 3 11.04 -4.08 13.55
C ASN A 3 9.55 -4.22 13.20
N MET A 4 9.16 -3.91 11.95
CA MET A 4 7.76 -3.96 11.49
C MET A 4 7.13 -5.35 11.62
N ILE A 5 7.89 -6.42 11.38
CA ILE A 5 7.40 -7.81 11.50
C ILE A 5 7.08 -8.10 12.97
N ALA A 6 8.00 -7.75 13.87
CA ALA A 6 7.78 -7.94 15.30
C ALA A 6 6.61 -7.08 15.81
N TYR A 7 6.45 -5.84 15.32
CA TYR A 7 5.31 -5.00 15.66
C TYR A 7 3.99 -5.67 15.21
N ALA A 8 3.90 -6.10 13.97
CA ALA A 8 2.70 -6.76 13.43
C ALA A 8 2.32 -8.03 14.20
N GLY A 9 3.33 -8.77 14.71
CA GLY A 9 3.12 -9.99 15.50
C GLY A 9 2.84 -9.77 16.98
N THR A 10 3.11 -8.60 17.55
CA THR A 10 3.00 -8.34 19.00
C THR A 10 1.99 -7.25 19.38
N GLU A 11 1.69 -6.29 18.47
CA GLU A 11 0.59 -5.35 18.68
C GLU A 11 -0.72 -6.01 18.24
N LEU A 12 -1.45 -6.56 19.20
CA LEU A 12 -2.67 -7.34 18.94
C LEU A 12 -3.95 -6.54 19.12
N ARG A 13 -3.86 -5.33 19.71
CA ARG A 13 -5.03 -4.46 19.88
C ARG A 13 -5.56 -4.01 18.52
N THR A 14 -6.84 -4.18 18.31
CA THR A 14 -7.54 -3.75 17.09
C THR A 14 -7.50 -2.22 16.94
N PHE A 15 -7.88 -1.70 15.78
CA PHE A 15 -7.98 -0.25 15.55
C PHE A 15 -9.10 0.42 16.35
N LEU A 16 -10.03 -0.36 16.90
CA LEU A 16 -11.06 0.13 17.84
C LEU A 16 -10.53 0.27 19.26
N GLU A 17 -9.55 -0.54 19.65
CA GLU A 17 -8.92 -0.53 20.98
C GLU A 17 -7.74 0.42 21.05
N LEU A 18 -6.95 0.49 19.98
CA LEU A 18 -5.82 1.41 19.81
C LEU A 18 -5.94 2.11 18.46
N PRO A 19 -6.16 3.43 18.42
CA PRO A 19 -6.27 4.18 17.17
C PRO A 19 -5.06 4.01 16.26
N PHE A 20 -5.27 4.23 14.96
CA PHE A 20 -4.23 4.19 13.94
C PHE A 20 -3.08 5.15 14.26
N SER A 21 -1.85 4.67 14.15
CA SER A 21 -0.60 5.36 14.47
C SER A 21 0.32 5.50 13.24
N GLU A 22 1.41 6.26 13.41
CA GLU A 22 2.46 6.38 12.40
C GLU A 22 3.17 5.05 12.12
N VAL A 23 3.24 4.16 13.13
CA VAL A 23 3.83 2.82 12.94
C VAL A 23 2.95 1.96 12.03
N ASP A 24 1.62 2.04 12.20
CA ASP A 24 0.68 1.37 11.28
C ASP A 24 0.79 1.93 9.86
N SER A 25 0.96 3.25 9.73
CA SER A 25 1.21 3.90 8.44
C SER A 25 2.46 3.34 7.77
N LEU A 26 3.57 3.21 8.51
CA LEU A 26 4.82 2.64 8.00
C LEU A 26 4.62 1.19 7.55
N VAL A 27 3.93 0.38 8.34
CA VAL A 27 3.63 -1.03 8.03
C VAL A 27 2.80 -1.15 6.75
N LEU A 28 1.73 -0.36 6.61
CA LEU A 28 0.88 -0.39 5.42
C LEU A 28 1.57 0.24 4.19
N ALA A 29 2.45 1.21 4.39
CA ALA A 29 3.30 1.73 3.33
C ALA A 29 4.27 0.64 2.82
N GLN A 30 4.86 -0.17 3.72
CA GLN A 30 5.69 -1.30 3.32
C GLN A 30 4.88 -2.38 2.61
N LEU A 31 3.68 -2.69 3.07
CA LEU A 31 2.77 -3.64 2.39
C LEU A 31 2.52 -3.25 0.93
N SER A 32 2.54 -1.97 0.58
CA SER A 32 2.34 -1.52 -0.80
C SER A 32 3.43 -1.95 -1.78
N TYR A 33 4.57 -2.49 -1.31
CA TYR A 33 5.63 -3.02 -2.19
C TYR A 33 5.33 -4.40 -2.75
N GLU A 34 4.35 -5.13 -2.18
CA GLU A 34 3.87 -6.38 -2.77
C GLU A 34 3.23 -6.11 -4.14
N LYS A 35 3.36 -7.07 -5.04
CA LYS A 35 2.93 -6.91 -6.45
C LYS A 35 1.44 -7.17 -6.64
N PHE A 36 0.58 -6.47 -5.88
CA PHE A 36 -0.88 -6.57 -5.98
C PHE A 36 -1.40 -6.36 -7.40
N GLU A 37 -0.72 -5.55 -8.20
CA GLU A 37 -1.07 -5.28 -9.59
C GLU A 37 -0.97 -6.51 -10.51
N ARG A 38 -0.34 -7.58 -10.07
CA ARG A 38 -0.26 -8.87 -10.80
C ARG A 38 -1.44 -9.77 -10.52
N LEU A 39 -2.14 -9.54 -9.42
CA LEU A 39 -3.33 -10.31 -9.08
C LEU A 39 -4.53 -9.89 -9.93
N PRO A 40 -5.56 -10.76 -10.06
CA PRO A 40 -6.77 -10.43 -10.79
C PRO A 40 -7.42 -9.14 -10.28
N LYS A 41 -7.66 -8.18 -11.16
CA LYS A 41 -8.21 -6.85 -10.80
C LYS A 41 -9.54 -6.92 -10.06
N GLY A 42 -10.36 -7.94 -10.32
CA GLY A 42 -11.63 -8.16 -9.64
C GLY A 42 -11.52 -8.40 -8.13
N LEU A 43 -10.33 -8.79 -7.63
CA LEU A 43 -10.09 -8.94 -6.19
C LEU A 43 -10.12 -7.60 -5.44
N PHE A 44 -9.90 -6.48 -6.13
CA PHE A 44 -9.74 -5.16 -5.53
C PHE A 44 -10.89 -4.21 -5.85
N ASP A 45 -12.09 -4.76 -6.09
CA ASP A 45 -13.29 -3.94 -6.22
C ASP A 45 -13.70 -3.40 -4.85
N CYS A 46 -13.88 -2.08 -4.76
CA CYS A 46 -14.31 -1.46 -3.50
C CYS A 46 -15.76 -1.81 -3.09
N ALA A 47 -16.56 -2.41 -3.96
CA ALA A 47 -17.86 -2.95 -3.58
C ALA A 47 -17.74 -4.31 -2.87
N ASN A 48 -16.67 -5.06 -3.16
CA ASN A 48 -16.38 -6.35 -2.55
C ASN A 48 -14.86 -6.47 -2.28
N PRO A 49 -14.31 -5.67 -1.36
CA PRO A 49 -12.88 -5.62 -1.09
C PRO A 49 -12.41 -6.87 -0.38
N VAL A 50 -11.18 -7.32 -0.69
CA VAL A 50 -10.55 -8.51 -0.12
C VAL A 50 -9.76 -8.16 1.15
N THR A 51 -9.82 -8.99 2.18
CA THR A 51 -9.02 -8.81 3.41
C THR A 51 -7.57 -9.27 3.22
N ILE A 52 -6.66 -8.75 4.06
CA ILE A 52 -5.27 -9.25 4.10
C ILE A 52 -5.25 -10.76 4.42
N ALA A 53 -6.10 -11.24 5.34
CA ALA A 53 -6.22 -12.65 5.67
C ALA A 53 -6.63 -13.51 4.45
N GLU A 54 -7.59 -13.05 3.65
CA GLU A 54 -8.05 -13.78 2.45
C GLU A 54 -7.00 -13.84 1.34
N LEU A 55 -6.07 -12.87 1.30
CA LEU A 55 -4.95 -12.86 0.36
C LEU A 55 -3.81 -13.78 0.79
N ASN A 56 -3.79 -14.28 2.02
CA ASN A 56 -2.74 -15.18 2.52
C ASN A 56 -2.94 -16.61 2.01
N LYS A 57 -2.84 -16.79 0.70
CA LYS A 57 -3.03 -18.05 -0.01
C LYS A 57 -1.78 -18.38 -0.81
N ALA A 58 -1.30 -19.61 -0.69
CA ALA A 58 -0.06 -20.06 -1.32
C ALA A 58 -0.05 -19.87 -2.85
N GLU A 59 -1.21 -20.04 -3.50
CA GLU A 59 -1.37 -19.87 -4.94
C GLU A 59 -1.16 -18.43 -5.42
N LEU A 60 -1.28 -17.43 -4.54
CA LEU A 60 -1.05 -16.02 -4.86
C LEU A 60 0.40 -15.57 -4.61
N PHE A 61 1.19 -16.36 -3.87
CA PHE A 61 2.50 -15.93 -3.40
C PHE A 61 3.51 -15.70 -4.51
N HIS A 62 3.46 -16.49 -5.58
CA HIS A 62 4.33 -16.27 -6.72
C HIS A 62 4.14 -14.86 -7.30
N ASP A 63 2.89 -14.48 -7.55
CA ASP A 63 2.58 -13.18 -8.14
C ASP A 63 2.84 -12.02 -7.17
N LEU A 64 2.49 -12.20 -5.90
CA LEU A 64 2.68 -11.16 -4.88
C LEU A 64 4.16 -10.83 -4.61
N PHE A 65 5.03 -11.84 -4.55
CA PHE A 65 6.36 -11.65 -3.98
C PHE A 65 7.51 -11.74 -4.98
N THR A 66 7.35 -12.39 -6.14
CA THR A 66 8.44 -12.52 -7.11
C THR A 66 8.97 -11.16 -7.56
N GLY A 67 10.25 -10.90 -7.30
CA GLY A 67 10.93 -9.65 -7.65
C GLY A 67 10.61 -8.47 -6.75
N VAL A 68 10.02 -8.70 -5.58
CA VAL A 68 9.97 -7.73 -4.49
C VAL A 68 11.37 -7.66 -3.85
N ARG A 69 11.84 -6.47 -3.54
CA ARG A 69 13.09 -6.30 -2.80
C ARG A 69 12.94 -6.92 -1.41
N ASP A 70 13.98 -7.63 -0.96
CA ASP A 70 13.98 -8.32 0.35
C ASP A 70 12.74 -9.24 0.52
N GLU A 71 12.49 -10.09 -0.48
CA GLU A 71 11.32 -10.97 -0.57
C GLU A 71 11.07 -11.79 0.71
N PRO A 72 12.09 -12.39 1.39
CA PRO A 72 11.85 -13.14 2.64
C PRO A 72 11.23 -12.29 3.74
N ASP A 73 11.70 -11.07 3.94
CA ASP A 73 11.20 -10.17 4.98
C ASP A 73 9.78 -9.66 4.64
N ASN A 74 9.50 -9.39 3.36
CA ASN A 74 8.17 -9.00 2.93
C ASN A 74 7.16 -10.15 3.07
N ARG A 75 7.55 -11.38 2.76
CA ARG A 75 6.72 -12.59 3.04
C ARG A 75 6.44 -12.76 4.53
N ALA A 76 7.47 -12.58 5.38
CA ALA A 76 7.32 -12.68 6.82
C ALA A 76 6.40 -11.57 7.38
N LEU A 77 6.54 -10.33 6.87
CA LEU A 77 5.65 -9.23 7.22
C LEU A 77 4.21 -9.54 6.82
N PHE A 78 3.99 -9.95 5.57
CA PHE A 78 2.66 -10.28 5.07
C PHE A 78 1.98 -11.39 5.90
N ALA A 79 2.72 -12.46 6.23
CA ALA A 79 2.22 -13.54 7.08
C ALA A 79 1.85 -13.04 8.49
N ALA A 80 2.69 -12.16 9.08
CA ALA A 80 2.41 -11.54 10.36
C ALA A 80 1.14 -10.67 10.32
N LEU A 81 0.95 -9.87 9.26
CA LEU A 81 -0.24 -9.06 9.05
C LEU A 81 -1.49 -9.92 8.90
N ALA A 82 -1.43 -11.00 8.10
CA ALA A 82 -2.55 -11.90 7.87
C ALA A 82 -2.97 -12.68 9.12
N ALA A 83 -2.04 -12.90 10.06
CA ALA A 83 -2.31 -13.56 11.33
C ALA A 83 -2.78 -12.59 12.43
N SER A 84 -2.37 -11.31 12.34
CA SER A 84 -2.58 -10.30 13.39
C SER A 84 -4.06 -9.88 13.50
N PRO A 85 -4.68 -9.90 14.68
CA PRO A 85 -6.02 -9.35 14.88
C PRO A 85 -6.11 -7.85 14.59
N ARG A 86 -4.99 -7.13 14.65
CA ARG A 86 -4.93 -5.71 14.28
C ARG A 86 -5.07 -5.49 12.78
N PHE A 87 -4.42 -6.33 11.95
CA PHE A 87 -4.26 -6.07 10.51
C PHE A 87 -5.07 -6.98 9.59
N ARG A 88 -5.35 -8.22 10.01
CA ARG A 88 -5.94 -9.25 9.14
C ARG A 88 -7.28 -8.87 8.51
N GLU A 89 -8.08 -8.06 9.20
CA GLU A 89 -9.41 -7.62 8.75
C GLU A 89 -9.37 -6.33 7.91
N ILE A 90 -8.18 -5.74 7.70
CA ILE A 90 -8.03 -4.63 6.75
C ILE A 90 -8.37 -5.15 5.36
N ARG A 91 -9.24 -4.41 4.66
CA ARG A 91 -9.66 -4.75 3.30
C ARG A 91 -8.93 -3.88 2.30
N ILE A 92 -8.43 -4.50 1.23
CA ILE A 92 -7.70 -3.82 0.16
C ILE A 92 -8.62 -3.66 -1.03
N CYS A 93 -8.66 -2.44 -1.59
CA CYS A 93 -9.38 -2.14 -2.82
C CYS A 93 -8.69 -1.04 -3.63
N ALA A 94 -9.23 -0.76 -4.82
CA ALA A 94 -8.77 0.30 -5.72
C ALA A 94 -7.24 0.25 -5.98
N VAL A 95 -6.70 -0.94 -6.20
CA VAL A 95 -5.30 -1.11 -6.59
C VAL A 95 -5.08 -0.54 -7.99
N GLU A 96 -4.15 0.41 -8.12
CA GLU A 96 -3.77 1.02 -9.39
C GLU A 96 -2.26 1.02 -9.56
N SER A 97 -1.83 0.71 -10.78
CA SER A 97 -0.42 0.75 -11.18
C SER A 97 -0.28 1.35 -12.57
N ARG A 98 0.72 2.21 -12.74
CA ARG A 98 1.13 2.77 -14.02
C ARG A 98 2.64 2.69 -14.17
N PHE A 99 3.07 2.13 -15.28
CA PHE A 99 4.47 2.08 -15.63
C PHE A 99 4.61 2.56 -17.09
N VAL A 100 5.14 3.79 -17.26
CA VAL A 100 5.28 4.46 -18.57
C VAL A 100 6.72 4.94 -18.71
N PRO A 101 7.63 4.11 -19.27
CA PRO A 101 9.06 4.43 -19.36
C PRO A 101 9.34 5.71 -20.12
N GLU A 102 8.58 6.03 -21.17
CA GLU A 102 8.73 7.21 -22.02
C GLU A 102 8.51 8.51 -21.23
N GLN A 103 7.70 8.46 -20.18
CA GLN A 103 7.42 9.58 -19.28
C GLN A 103 8.21 9.50 -17.97
N ALA A 104 9.12 8.53 -17.85
CA ALA A 104 9.80 8.19 -16.60
C ALA A 104 8.80 8.02 -15.44
N GLN A 105 7.63 7.42 -15.69
CA GLN A 105 6.56 7.27 -14.70
C GLN A 105 6.53 5.85 -14.13
N GLN A 106 6.56 5.79 -12.79
CA GLN A 106 6.31 4.58 -12.03
C GLN A 106 5.39 4.92 -10.85
N PHE A 107 4.12 4.60 -10.96
CA PHE A 107 3.11 4.89 -9.97
C PHE A 107 2.43 3.61 -9.48
N PHE A 108 2.18 3.54 -8.18
CA PHE A 108 1.32 2.54 -7.57
C PHE A 108 0.58 3.14 -6.38
N SER A 109 -0.69 2.78 -6.26
CA SER A 109 -1.51 3.11 -5.10
C SER A 109 -2.48 1.99 -4.77
N MET A 110 -2.86 1.90 -3.50
CA MET A 110 -3.94 1.05 -3.01
C MET A 110 -4.67 1.72 -1.86
N THR A 111 -5.93 1.37 -1.66
CA THR A 111 -6.73 1.81 -0.52
C THR A 111 -6.90 0.67 0.47
N CYS A 112 -6.49 0.90 1.72
CA CYS A 112 -6.73 0.03 2.86
C CYS A 112 -7.96 0.57 3.63
N MET A 113 -9.03 -0.22 3.67
CA MET A 113 -10.23 0.08 4.45
C MET A 113 -10.05 -0.51 5.85
N LEU A 114 -9.95 0.34 6.86
CA LEU A 114 -9.69 -0.08 8.23
C LEU A 114 -11.00 -0.47 8.96
N PRO A 115 -10.93 -1.38 9.95
CA PRO A 115 -12.11 -1.78 10.73
C PRO A 115 -12.78 -0.64 11.51
N ASP A 116 -12.08 0.48 11.76
CA ASP A 116 -12.64 1.69 12.38
C ASP A 116 -13.45 2.57 11.39
N GLY A 117 -13.63 2.12 10.14
CA GLY A 117 -14.33 2.83 9.07
C GLY A 117 -13.49 3.91 8.38
N SER A 118 -12.26 4.15 8.80
CA SER A 118 -11.36 5.06 8.11
C SER A 118 -10.64 4.37 6.93
N LEU A 119 -10.08 5.17 6.03
CA LEU A 119 -9.31 4.70 4.90
C LEU A 119 -7.86 5.18 5.01
N TYR A 120 -6.94 4.30 4.64
CA TYR A 120 -5.53 4.64 4.44
C TYR A 120 -5.16 4.40 2.97
N LEU A 121 -4.76 5.46 2.28
CA LEU A 121 -4.29 5.42 0.91
C LEU A 121 -2.77 5.27 0.93
N ALA A 122 -2.28 4.12 0.49
CA ALA A 122 -0.87 3.80 0.44
C ALA A 122 -0.31 4.08 -0.96
N TYR A 123 0.75 4.90 -1.03
CA TYR A 123 1.54 5.11 -2.24
C TYR A 123 2.86 4.37 -2.13
N ARG A 124 3.16 3.53 -3.12
CA ARG A 124 4.45 2.81 -3.21
C ARG A 124 5.57 3.77 -3.55
N GLY A 125 6.71 3.57 -2.92
CA GLY A 125 7.96 4.20 -3.30
C GLY A 125 8.57 3.61 -4.58
N THR A 126 9.78 4.05 -4.88
CA THR A 126 10.54 3.58 -6.03
C THR A 126 10.92 2.10 -5.84
N ASP A 127 10.73 1.32 -6.90
CA ASP A 127 11.30 -0.02 -7.00
C ASP A 127 12.74 0.02 -7.49
N SER A 128 13.29 -1.14 -7.88
CA SER A 128 14.67 -1.24 -8.39
C SER A 128 14.83 -0.83 -9.86
N THR A 129 13.81 -0.24 -10.51
CA THR A 129 13.87 0.12 -11.93
C THR A 129 14.56 1.46 -12.16
N LEU A 130 15.28 1.57 -13.30
CA LEU A 130 15.86 2.85 -13.74
C LEU A 130 14.79 3.93 -13.98
N VAL A 131 13.59 3.51 -14.40
CA VAL A 131 12.44 4.42 -14.61
C VAL A 131 12.05 5.10 -13.31
N GLY A 132 11.91 4.33 -12.23
CA GLY A 132 11.62 4.86 -10.91
C GLY A 132 12.70 5.82 -10.41
N TRP A 133 13.98 5.45 -10.52
CA TRP A 133 15.09 6.31 -10.12
C TRP A 133 15.15 7.60 -10.92
N LYS A 134 14.86 7.56 -12.23
CA LYS A 134 14.81 8.78 -13.07
C LYS A 134 13.67 9.69 -12.62
N GLU A 135 12.50 9.13 -12.28
CA GLU A 135 11.37 9.92 -11.75
C GLU A 135 11.76 10.59 -10.42
N ASP A 136 12.44 9.87 -9.51
CA ASP A 136 12.88 10.42 -8.22
C ASP A 136 13.80 11.63 -8.39
N VAL A 137 14.76 11.56 -9.30
CA VAL A 137 15.64 12.68 -9.59
C VAL A 137 14.85 13.87 -10.15
N ASN A 138 13.91 13.61 -11.07
CA ASN A 138 13.07 14.66 -11.65
C ASN A 138 12.20 15.36 -10.61
N MET A 139 11.70 14.64 -9.58
CA MET A 139 10.89 15.21 -8.50
C MET A 139 11.58 16.34 -7.73
N ALA A 140 12.91 16.39 -7.73
CA ALA A 140 13.66 17.47 -7.10
C ALA A 140 13.52 18.81 -7.85
N PHE A 141 13.10 18.79 -9.11
CA PHE A 141 13.12 19.97 -10.00
C PHE A 141 11.76 20.24 -10.67
N LEU A 142 10.92 19.23 -10.83
CA LEU A 142 9.71 19.27 -11.63
C LEU A 142 8.56 18.54 -10.94
N THR A 143 7.33 18.95 -11.24
CA THR A 143 6.15 18.11 -10.94
C THR A 143 6.14 16.91 -11.88
N VAL A 144 6.26 15.71 -11.31
CA VAL A 144 6.29 14.46 -12.08
C VAL A 144 4.89 13.87 -12.29
N PRO A 145 4.70 13.00 -13.30
CA PRO A 145 3.41 12.37 -13.59
C PRO A 145 2.81 11.64 -12.39
N SER A 146 3.62 10.96 -11.56
CA SER A 146 3.13 10.23 -10.39
C SER A 146 2.52 11.14 -9.32
N GLN A 147 2.97 12.39 -9.15
CA GLN A 147 2.36 13.36 -8.25
C GLN A 147 0.96 13.76 -8.74
N GLN A 148 0.77 13.92 -10.04
CA GLN A 148 -0.55 14.19 -10.62
C GLN A 148 -1.50 13.00 -10.44
N GLU A 149 -1.00 11.77 -10.62
CA GLU A 149 -1.80 10.56 -10.42
C GLU A 149 -2.18 10.37 -8.94
N SER A 150 -1.28 10.68 -7.99
CA SER A 150 -1.61 10.60 -6.55
C SER A 150 -2.74 11.56 -6.18
N ALA A 151 -2.70 12.80 -6.67
CA ALA A 151 -3.76 13.78 -6.46
C ALA A 151 -5.10 13.34 -7.08
N ARG A 152 -5.06 12.78 -8.29
CA ARG A 152 -6.26 12.21 -8.95
C ARG A 152 -6.81 11.01 -8.18
N TYR A 153 -5.94 10.12 -7.71
CA TYR A 153 -6.34 8.96 -6.91
C TYR A 153 -7.01 9.40 -5.61
N LEU A 154 -6.39 10.31 -4.86
CA LEU A 154 -6.96 10.88 -3.64
C LEU A 154 -8.33 11.50 -3.89
N SER A 155 -8.47 12.32 -4.92
CA SER A 155 -9.73 12.97 -5.27
C SER A 155 -10.85 11.98 -5.58
N ARG A 156 -10.53 10.88 -6.31
CA ARG A 156 -11.50 9.81 -6.59
C ARG A 156 -11.92 9.08 -5.33
N MET A 157 -10.98 8.77 -4.43
CA MET A 157 -11.30 8.08 -3.18
C MET A 157 -12.13 8.98 -2.26
N ALA A 158 -11.80 10.27 -2.17
CA ALA A 158 -12.59 11.23 -1.42
C ALA A 158 -14.03 11.36 -1.96
N ALA A 159 -14.21 11.40 -3.27
CA ALA A 159 -15.53 11.44 -3.89
C ALA A 159 -16.32 10.13 -3.70
N ARG A 160 -15.63 8.99 -3.74
CA ARG A 160 -16.27 7.66 -3.57
C ARG A 160 -16.69 7.38 -2.12
N PHE A 161 -15.94 7.91 -1.15
CA PHE A 161 -16.15 7.68 0.28
C PHE A 161 -16.25 9.01 1.05
N PRO A 162 -17.28 9.83 0.78
CA PRO A 162 -17.33 11.22 1.28
C PRO A 162 -17.49 11.32 2.81
N ALA A 163 -17.95 10.26 3.47
CA ALA A 163 -18.09 10.21 4.93
C ALA A 163 -16.88 9.58 5.65
N ALA A 164 -15.91 9.02 4.91
CA ALA A 164 -14.78 8.34 5.51
C ALA A 164 -13.68 9.32 5.90
N ARG A 165 -13.04 9.09 7.04
CA ARG A 165 -11.78 9.77 7.38
C ARG A 165 -10.67 9.21 6.51
N LEU A 166 -10.06 10.06 5.68
CA LEU A 166 -8.94 9.67 4.84
C LEU A 166 -7.61 9.97 5.52
N ARG A 167 -6.70 9.02 5.39
CA ARG A 167 -5.27 9.17 5.69
C ARG A 167 -4.49 8.81 4.43
N VAL A 168 -3.39 9.47 4.22
CA VAL A 168 -2.48 9.19 3.11
C VAL A 168 -1.09 8.92 3.65
N GLY A 169 -0.35 8.08 2.99
CA GLY A 169 1.04 7.81 3.36
C GLY A 169 1.76 6.95 2.36
N GLY A 170 3.06 6.84 2.55
CA GLY A 170 3.93 6.05 1.70
C GLY A 170 5.36 6.10 2.23
N HIS A 171 6.21 5.24 1.69
CA HIS A 171 7.62 5.19 2.00
C HIS A 171 8.44 5.78 0.84
N SER A 172 9.52 6.50 1.12
CA SER A 172 10.41 7.09 0.11
C SER A 172 9.64 8.02 -0.85
N LYS A 173 9.69 7.80 -2.16
CA LYS A 173 8.87 8.51 -3.16
C LYS A 173 7.38 8.50 -2.79
N GLY A 174 6.86 7.38 -2.30
CA GLY A 174 5.47 7.29 -1.85
C GLY A 174 5.13 8.29 -0.76
N GLY A 175 6.07 8.63 0.13
CA GLY A 175 5.90 9.70 1.12
C GLY A 175 5.79 11.09 0.47
N ASN A 176 6.56 11.36 -0.57
CA ASN A 176 6.42 12.60 -1.35
C ASN A 176 5.07 12.67 -2.08
N LEU A 177 4.58 11.55 -2.60
CA LEU A 177 3.28 11.48 -3.28
C LEU A 177 2.09 11.69 -2.32
N ALA A 178 2.32 11.55 -1.01
CA ALA A 178 1.30 11.70 0.04
C ALA A 178 1.18 13.13 0.58
N VAL A 179 2.09 14.03 0.19
CA VAL A 179 2.13 15.44 0.60
C VAL A 179 1.56 16.32 -0.49
#